data_03cbe2e4ce609f852c5b4e7fe465e37e
#
_entry.id   03cbe2e4ce609f852c5b4e7fe465e37e
#
_cell.length_a   1.000
_cell.length_b   1.000
_cell.length_c   1.000
_cell.angle_alpha   90.00
_cell.angle_beta   90.00
_cell.angle_gamma   90.00
#
_symmetry.space_group_name_H-M   'P 1'
#
loop_
_entity.id
_entity.type
_entity.pdbx_description
1 polymer ?
#
loop_
_entity_poly.entity_id
_entity_poly.type
_entity_poly.pdbx_seq_one_letter_code
_entity_poly.pdbx_strand_id
1 'polypeptide(L)'
;MTKLELGAEISPIQRKFLKTYGFLHFKNVASRQEVNSIIADLDTMEETWMCEGRKEINGIPLFMGETEDGKPYVQRFAFTTLYSDAIRTLVRDSRFEPIRTLVDEGARIGERENDGVVVNRYVNRKKSIYNRLGWHTDGLRDVFKGRMPQEMLNVGLHLDDCDAINGGLRLIPGTHLQGFWGLCFRKAHFIGHRPDPDEICIETEAGDLTFHDGRLWHRVARSHHTGE
;
A
#
# COMPACT_ATOMS: atom_id res chain seq x y z
N MET A 1 -12.82 12.50 -7.26
CA MET A 1 -12.58 11.27 -8.07
C MET A 1 -13.74 10.32 -7.84
N THR A 2 -14.22 9.60 -8.85
CA THR A 2 -15.34 8.66 -8.68
C THR A 2 -14.86 7.40 -7.99
N LYS A 3 -15.33 7.14 -6.78
CA LYS A 3 -15.16 5.86 -6.10
C LYS A 3 -16.07 4.83 -6.76
N LEU A 4 -15.55 3.64 -7.02
CA LEU A 4 -16.25 2.54 -7.68
C LEU A 4 -16.78 1.53 -6.64
N GLU A 5 -17.61 0.60 -7.07
CA GLU A 5 -18.00 -0.57 -6.30
C GLU A 5 -17.33 -1.81 -6.91
N LEU A 6 -16.78 -2.67 -6.04
CA LEU A 6 -16.20 -3.94 -6.47
C LEU A 6 -17.36 -4.94 -6.65
N GLY A 7 -17.60 -5.33 -7.90
CA GLY A 7 -18.58 -6.35 -8.25
C GLY A 7 -17.95 -7.75 -8.37
N ALA A 8 -18.76 -8.73 -8.77
CA ALA A 8 -18.29 -10.08 -9.04
C ALA A 8 -17.30 -10.14 -10.23
N GLU A 9 -17.26 -9.10 -11.05
CA GLU A 9 -16.34 -8.96 -12.19
C GLU A 9 -15.88 -7.52 -12.33
N ILE A 10 -14.68 -7.34 -12.86
CA ILE A 10 -14.19 -6.01 -13.25
C ILE A 10 -14.79 -5.65 -14.61
N SER A 11 -15.61 -4.62 -14.65
CA SER A 11 -16.30 -4.20 -15.87
C SER A 11 -15.33 -3.74 -16.96
N PRO A 12 -15.76 -3.77 -18.25
CA PRO A 12 -14.95 -3.24 -19.36
C PRO A 12 -14.54 -1.77 -19.18
N ILE A 13 -15.41 -0.96 -18.55
CA ILE A 13 -15.12 0.45 -18.27
C ILE A 13 -14.01 0.57 -17.22
N GLN A 14 -14.07 -0.21 -16.15
CA GLN A 14 -13.02 -0.27 -15.11
C GLN A 14 -11.68 -0.76 -15.68
N ARG A 15 -11.70 -1.81 -16.51
CA ARG A 15 -10.49 -2.29 -17.21
C ARG A 15 -9.89 -1.21 -18.11
N LYS A 16 -10.72 -0.50 -18.88
CA LYS A 16 -10.27 0.60 -19.73
C LYS A 16 -9.67 1.74 -18.90
N PHE A 17 -10.31 2.09 -17.77
CA PHE A 17 -9.79 3.10 -16.85
C PHE A 17 -8.43 2.72 -16.29
N LEU A 18 -8.29 1.48 -15.76
CA LEU A 18 -7.02 0.96 -15.27
C LEU A 18 -5.94 1.00 -16.36
N LYS A 19 -6.24 0.53 -17.56
CA LYS A 19 -5.30 0.55 -18.69
C LYS A 19 -4.87 1.97 -19.08
N THR A 20 -5.75 2.95 -18.94
CA THR A 20 -5.47 4.35 -19.31
C THR A 20 -4.72 5.10 -18.22
N TYR A 21 -5.16 4.96 -16.97
CA TYR A 21 -4.67 5.76 -15.85
C TYR A 21 -3.78 5.00 -14.87
N GLY A 22 -3.81 3.68 -14.89
CA GLY A 22 -2.94 2.81 -14.10
C GLY A 22 -3.40 2.54 -12.67
N PHE A 23 -4.63 2.91 -12.30
CA PHE A 23 -5.16 2.67 -10.95
C PHE A 23 -6.69 2.55 -10.93
N LEU A 24 -7.22 1.98 -9.85
CA LEU A 24 -8.64 1.97 -9.49
C LEU A 24 -8.82 2.16 -7.98
N HIS A 25 -9.99 2.69 -7.59
CA HIS A 25 -10.38 2.90 -6.21
C HIS A 25 -11.81 2.37 -6.01
N PHE A 26 -11.94 1.42 -5.11
CA PHE A 26 -13.20 0.80 -4.72
C PHE A 26 -13.55 1.17 -3.28
N LYS A 27 -14.79 1.57 -3.05
CA LYS A 27 -15.29 1.91 -1.71
C LYS A 27 -15.82 0.68 -0.99
N ASN A 28 -15.69 0.69 0.33
CA ASN A 28 -16.33 -0.26 1.25
C ASN A 28 -16.11 -1.74 0.86
N VAL A 29 -14.90 -2.11 0.42
CA VAL A 29 -14.56 -3.50 0.10
C VAL A 29 -14.44 -4.35 1.35
N ALA A 30 -13.93 -3.78 2.44
CA ALA A 30 -13.98 -4.37 3.77
C ALA A 30 -14.96 -3.61 4.65
N SER A 31 -15.72 -4.35 5.46
CA SER A 31 -16.61 -3.78 6.46
C SER A 31 -15.83 -3.16 7.63
N ARG A 32 -16.44 -2.23 8.36
CA ARG A 32 -15.84 -1.69 9.61
C ARG A 32 -15.49 -2.79 10.62
N GLN A 33 -16.27 -3.86 10.67
CA GLN A 33 -15.98 -4.99 11.56
C GLN A 33 -14.69 -5.71 11.15
N GLU A 34 -14.51 -5.97 9.86
CA GLU A 34 -13.27 -6.57 9.32
C GLU A 34 -12.07 -5.68 9.57
N VAL A 35 -12.19 -4.37 9.31
CA VAL A 35 -11.13 -3.39 9.60
C VAL A 35 -10.77 -3.39 11.08
N ASN A 36 -11.77 -3.34 11.98
CA ASN A 36 -11.51 -3.34 13.43
C ASN A 36 -10.85 -4.65 13.89
N SER A 37 -11.22 -5.79 13.29
CA SER A 37 -10.57 -7.08 13.60
C SER A 37 -9.10 -7.09 13.16
N ILE A 38 -8.79 -6.51 12.01
CA ILE A 38 -7.42 -6.36 11.52
C ILE A 38 -6.60 -5.48 12.48
N ILE A 39 -7.16 -4.34 12.90
CA ILE A 39 -6.48 -3.42 13.82
C ILE A 39 -6.20 -4.12 15.16
N ALA A 40 -7.17 -4.85 15.71
CA ALA A 40 -6.99 -5.60 16.95
C ALA A 40 -5.88 -6.68 16.83
N ASP A 41 -5.82 -7.39 15.70
CA ASP A 41 -4.75 -8.36 15.44
C ASP A 41 -3.38 -7.66 15.36
N LEU A 42 -3.29 -6.49 14.71
CA LEU A 42 -2.06 -5.71 14.61
C LEU A 42 -1.57 -5.22 15.98
N ASP A 43 -2.48 -4.78 16.85
CA ASP A 43 -2.15 -4.36 18.21
C ASP A 43 -1.62 -5.54 19.02
N THR A 44 -2.25 -6.71 18.91
CA THR A 44 -1.79 -7.95 19.55
C THR A 44 -0.42 -8.39 19.03
N MET A 45 -0.20 -8.29 17.71
CA MET A 45 1.10 -8.59 17.09
C MET A 45 2.18 -7.65 17.63
N GLU A 46 1.90 -6.34 17.69
CA GLU A 46 2.83 -5.36 18.22
C GLU A 46 3.20 -5.66 19.67
N GLU A 47 2.23 -5.86 20.55
CA GLU A 47 2.46 -6.21 21.95
C GLU A 47 3.32 -7.47 22.09
N THR A 48 3.00 -8.52 21.33
CA THR A 48 3.74 -9.79 21.33
C THR A 48 5.18 -9.59 20.89
N TRP A 49 5.40 -8.93 19.75
CA TRP A 49 6.74 -8.72 19.20
C TRP A 49 7.59 -7.81 20.07
N MET A 50 6.98 -6.84 20.72
CA MET A 50 7.65 -5.97 21.70
C MET A 50 8.05 -6.74 22.96
N CYS A 51 7.16 -7.56 23.52
CA CYS A 51 7.47 -8.42 24.69
C CYS A 51 8.58 -9.41 24.40
N GLU A 52 8.62 -9.97 23.18
CA GLU A 52 9.66 -10.90 22.74
C GLU A 52 10.98 -10.21 22.36
N GLY A 53 11.00 -8.88 22.30
CA GLY A 53 12.18 -8.11 21.88
C GLY A 53 12.59 -8.36 20.43
N ARG A 54 11.62 -8.68 19.56
CA ARG A 54 11.87 -8.94 18.14
C ARG A 54 12.43 -7.70 17.46
N LYS A 55 13.43 -7.91 16.61
CA LYS A 55 14.03 -6.86 15.77
C LYS A 55 13.75 -7.07 14.29
N GLU A 56 13.33 -8.26 13.92
CA GLU A 56 13.03 -8.65 12.54
C GLU A 56 11.99 -9.77 12.49
N ILE A 57 11.33 -9.89 11.35
CA ILE A 57 10.41 -10.98 11.02
C ILE A 57 10.88 -11.62 9.72
N ASN A 58 11.23 -12.90 9.76
CA ASN A 58 11.75 -13.66 8.61
C ASN A 58 12.88 -12.94 7.85
N GLY A 59 13.79 -12.30 8.59
CA GLY A 59 14.91 -11.54 8.01
C GLY A 59 14.58 -10.12 7.56
N ILE A 60 13.33 -9.67 7.72
CA ILE A 60 12.93 -8.29 7.44
C ILE A 60 12.97 -7.49 8.75
N PRO A 61 13.79 -6.43 8.85
CA PRO A 61 13.85 -5.59 10.04
C PRO A 61 12.50 -4.96 10.37
N LEU A 62 12.17 -4.88 11.66
CA LEU A 62 11.04 -4.08 12.13
C LEU A 62 11.39 -2.58 12.05
N PHE A 63 10.53 -1.81 11.40
CA PHE A 63 10.65 -0.35 11.39
C PHE A 63 9.91 0.18 12.61
N MET A 64 10.66 0.77 13.54
CA MET A 64 10.16 1.24 14.82
C MET A 64 10.08 2.75 14.84
N GLY A 65 8.97 3.29 15.32
CA GLY A 65 8.85 4.68 15.74
C GLY A 65 8.85 4.79 17.26
N GLU A 66 8.85 6.00 17.78
CA GLU A 66 8.66 6.27 19.20
C GLU A 66 7.55 7.31 19.41
N THR A 67 6.74 7.09 20.43
CA THR A 67 5.76 8.07 20.91
C THR A 67 6.49 9.25 21.59
N GLU A 68 5.79 10.32 21.95
CA GLU A 68 6.40 11.49 22.60
C GLU A 68 6.99 11.16 23.97
N ASP A 69 6.37 10.23 24.69
CA ASP A 69 6.85 9.69 25.97
C ASP A 69 7.94 8.62 25.82
N GLY A 70 8.40 8.36 24.59
CA GLY A 70 9.50 7.45 24.30
C GLY A 70 9.09 5.98 24.19
N LYS A 71 7.80 5.65 24.19
CA LYS A 71 7.31 4.27 24.00
C LYS A 71 7.50 3.88 22.54
N PRO A 72 8.19 2.75 22.24
CA PRO A 72 8.34 2.28 20.87
C PRO A 72 7.01 1.70 20.32
N TYR A 73 6.84 1.80 19.00
CA TYR A 73 5.72 1.19 18.27
C TYR A 73 6.19 0.71 16.88
N VAL A 74 5.50 -0.29 16.32
CA VAL A 74 5.83 -0.84 15.00
C VAL A 74 5.17 0.00 13.90
N GLN A 75 5.97 0.46 12.93
CA GLN A 75 5.49 1.21 11.77
C GLN A 75 5.30 0.36 10.52
N ARG A 76 5.97 -0.80 10.42
CA ARG A 76 5.84 -1.72 9.30
C ARG A 76 5.77 -3.16 9.80
N PHE A 77 4.66 -3.80 9.51
CA PHE A 77 4.41 -5.21 9.79
C PHE A 77 4.60 -6.00 8.49
N ALA A 78 5.57 -6.89 8.46
CA ALA A 78 5.78 -7.82 7.34
C ALA A 78 5.13 -9.16 7.63
N PHE A 79 4.79 -9.91 6.57
CA PHE A 79 4.23 -11.26 6.63
C PHE A 79 2.97 -11.38 7.51
N THR A 80 2.13 -10.37 7.50
CA THR A 80 1.00 -10.25 8.43
C THR A 80 0.01 -11.42 8.35
N THR A 81 -0.15 -12.07 7.19
CA THR A 81 -0.98 -13.27 7.05
C THR A 81 -0.49 -14.47 7.84
N LEU A 82 0.76 -14.48 8.29
CA LEU A 82 1.30 -15.55 9.15
C LEU A 82 0.91 -15.36 10.62
N TYR A 83 0.56 -14.15 11.01
CA TYR A 83 0.34 -13.76 12.42
C TYR A 83 -1.08 -13.24 12.69
N SER A 84 -1.84 -12.83 11.66
CA SER A 84 -3.21 -12.33 11.77
C SER A 84 -4.17 -13.25 11.02
N ASP A 85 -5.15 -13.79 11.76
CA ASP A 85 -6.22 -14.59 11.17
C ASP A 85 -7.20 -13.72 10.39
N ALA A 86 -7.46 -12.50 10.86
CA ALA A 86 -8.34 -11.55 10.18
C ALA A 86 -7.76 -11.17 8.80
N ILE A 87 -6.47 -10.81 8.73
CA ILE A 87 -5.81 -10.49 7.45
C ILE A 87 -5.79 -11.72 6.54
N ARG A 88 -5.40 -12.89 7.07
CA ARG A 88 -5.33 -14.13 6.28
C ARG A 88 -6.70 -14.51 5.70
N THR A 89 -7.77 -14.38 6.47
CA THR A 89 -9.12 -14.66 6.03
C THR A 89 -9.55 -13.68 4.95
N LEU A 90 -9.33 -12.38 5.19
CA LEU A 90 -9.71 -11.34 4.24
C LEU A 90 -9.01 -11.50 2.89
N VAL A 91 -7.68 -11.61 2.86
CA VAL A 91 -6.93 -11.67 1.59
C VAL A 91 -7.24 -12.93 0.75
N ARG A 92 -7.80 -13.96 1.37
CA ARG A 92 -8.24 -15.20 0.71
C ARG A 92 -9.73 -15.22 0.35
N ASP A 93 -10.44 -14.15 0.68
CA ASP A 93 -11.86 -14.04 0.36
C ASP A 93 -12.07 -13.97 -1.17
N SER A 94 -13.14 -14.61 -1.63
CA SER A 94 -13.50 -14.68 -3.05
C SER A 94 -13.81 -13.31 -3.67
N ARG A 95 -14.12 -12.29 -2.87
CA ARG A 95 -14.31 -10.91 -3.34
C ARG A 95 -13.09 -10.35 -4.10
N PHE A 96 -11.87 -10.90 -3.88
CA PHE A 96 -10.66 -10.50 -4.56
C PHE A 96 -10.37 -11.26 -5.86
N GLU A 97 -11.15 -12.31 -6.18
CA GLU A 97 -10.97 -13.06 -7.44
C GLU A 97 -11.03 -12.16 -8.68
N PRO A 98 -11.97 -11.19 -8.79
CA PRO A 98 -12.02 -10.31 -9.95
C PRO A 98 -10.74 -9.51 -10.16
N ILE A 99 -10.03 -9.15 -9.08
CA ILE A 99 -8.78 -8.37 -9.13
C ILE A 99 -7.65 -9.22 -9.71
N ARG A 100 -7.58 -10.50 -9.36
CA ARG A 100 -6.56 -11.43 -9.89
C ARG A 100 -6.64 -11.54 -11.41
N THR A 101 -7.83 -11.49 -11.98
CA THR A 101 -8.04 -11.54 -13.43
C THR A 101 -7.51 -10.31 -14.19
N LEU A 102 -7.08 -9.27 -13.48
CA LEU A 102 -6.49 -8.07 -14.10
C LEU A 102 -5.01 -8.24 -14.44
N VAL A 103 -4.33 -9.18 -13.83
CA VAL A 103 -2.88 -9.45 -14.08
C VAL A 103 -2.75 -10.60 -15.08
N ASP A 104 -2.95 -11.82 -14.63
CA ASP A 104 -2.96 -13.02 -15.45
C ASP A 104 -3.73 -14.15 -14.74
N GLU A 105 -3.97 -15.26 -15.44
CA GLU A 105 -4.68 -16.43 -14.89
C GLU A 105 -3.93 -17.10 -13.73
N GLY A 106 -2.62 -16.92 -13.64
CA GLY A 106 -1.76 -17.46 -12.58
C GLY A 106 -1.51 -16.51 -11.42
N ALA A 107 -2.07 -15.30 -11.48
CA ALA A 107 -1.84 -14.29 -10.45
C ALA A 107 -2.34 -14.73 -9.08
N ARG A 108 -1.52 -14.52 -8.06
CA ARG A 108 -1.83 -14.82 -6.67
C ARG A 108 -1.30 -13.74 -5.74
N ILE A 109 -1.83 -13.72 -4.54
CA ILE A 109 -1.32 -12.82 -3.49
C ILE A 109 0.02 -13.36 -2.99
N GLY A 110 1.03 -12.50 -2.94
CA GLY A 110 2.34 -12.80 -2.38
C GLY A 110 2.29 -12.81 -0.85
N GLU A 111 1.97 -13.95 -0.25
CA GLU A 111 1.90 -14.08 1.21
C GLU A 111 3.26 -14.36 1.86
N ARG A 112 4.18 -15.01 1.15
CA ARG A 112 5.47 -15.48 1.68
C ARG A 112 6.68 -14.98 0.89
N GLU A 113 6.45 -14.38 -0.26
CA GLU A 113 7.50 -13.84 -1.12
C GLU A 113 7.80 -12.39 -0.73
N ASN A 114 9.05 -11.99 -0.84
CA ASN A 114 9.56 -10.68 -0.44
C ASN A 114 9.21 -10.39 1.04
N ASP A 115 8.31 -9.45 1.29
CA ASP A 115 7.86 -9.05 2.63
C ASP A 115 6.47 -9.63 2.97
N GLY A 116 5.89 -10.46 2.09
CA GLY A 116 4.53 -10.98 2.21
C GLY A 116 3.47 -9.89 2.12
N VAL A 117 2.36 -10.11 2.80
CA VAL A 117 1.36 -9.06 2.99
C VAL A 117 1.83 -8.13 4.10
N VAL A 118 1.94 -6.84 3.78
CA VAL A 118 2.48 -5.82 4.70
C VAL A 118 1.42 -4.85 5.16
N VAL A 119 1.55 -4.37 6.38
CA VAL A 119 0.80 -3.22 6.87
C VAL A 119 1.78 -2.12 7.26
N ASN A 120 1.54 -0.90 6.77
CA ASN A 120 2.36 0.26 7.07
C ASN A 120 1.54 1.29 7.85
N ARG A 121 2.10 1.80 8.93
CA ARG A 121 1.58 2.94 9.71
C ARG A 121 2.42 4.18 9.39
N TYR A 122 1.85 5.12 8.66
CA TYR A 122 2.49 6.41 8.36
C TYR A 122 2.08 7.43 9.43
N VAL A 123 2.97 7.66 10.38
CA VAL A 123 2.70 8.54 11.52
C VAL A 123 3.58 9.78 11.46
N ASN A 124 2.98 10.96 11.53
CA ASN A 124 3.72 12.22 11.53
C ASN A 124 4.17 12.61 12.95
N ARG A 125 5.20 11.93 13.45
CA ARG A 125 5.84 12.21 14.74
C ARG A 125 7.34 12.50 14.54
N LYS A 126 7.96 13.19 15.49
CA LYS A 126 9.38 13.59 15.40
C LYS A 126 10.34 12.39 15.25
N LYS A 127 10.04 11.29 15.92
CA LYS A 127 10.86 10.07 15.89
C LYS A 127 10.29 8.96 14.99
N SER A 128 9.35 9.31 14.11
CA SER A 128 8.83 8.40 13.11
C SER A 128 9.85 8.21 12.00
N ILE A 129 10.22 6.97 11.71
CA ILE A 129 11.05 6.61 10.55
C ILE A 129 10.19 6.65 9.28
N TYR A 130 8.89 6.31 9.41
CA TYR A 130 7.93 6.21 8.32
C TYR A 130 6.84 7.26 8.48
N ASN A 131 7.13 8.52 8.17
CA ASN A 131 6.12 9.59 8.16
C ASN A 131 5.62 9.93 6.74
N ARG A 132 6.29 9.41 5.72
CA ARG A 132 5.99 9.55 4.29
C ARG A 132 6.83 8.57 3.49
N LEU A 133 6.48 8.38 2.22
CA LEU A 133 7.28 7.62 1.27
C LEU A 133 7.47 8.47 0.01
N GLY A 134 8.71 8.67 -0.42
CA GLY A 134 9.02 9.48 -1.61
C GLY A 134 8.53 8.83 -2.91
N TRP A 135 8.58 9.60 -3.99
CA TRP A 135 8.23 9.12 -5.32
C TRP A 135 8.99 7.85 -5.70
N HIS A 136 8.28 6.84 -6.17
CA HIS A 136 8.87 5.59 -6.64
C HIS A 136 7.94 4.85 -7.60
N THR A 137 8.50 3.85 -8.25
CA THR A 137 7.79 2.76 -8.92
C THR A 137 8.28 1.46 -8.29
N ASP A 138 7.43 0.44 -8.22
CA ASP A 138 7.78 -0.82 -7.54
C ASP A 138 8.72 -1.72 -8.37
N GLY A 139 8.80 -1.48 -9.66
CA GLY A 139 9.61 -2.27 -10.60
C GLY A 139 11.10 -1.93 -10.65
N LEU A 140 11.60 -0.99 -9.84
CA LEU A 140 13.00 -0.54 -9.92
C LEU A 140 14.00 -1.69 -9.73
N ARG A 141 13.69 -2.67 -8.89
CA ARG A 141 14.53 -3.86 -8.68
C ARG A 141 14.74 -4.67 -9.96
N ASP A 142 13.73 -4.76 -10.82
CA ASP A 142 13.82 -5.50 -12.08
C ASP A 142 14.73 -4.78 -13.06
N VAL A 143 14.72 -3.44 -13.04
CA VAL A 143 15.61 -2.60 -13.83
C VAL A 143 17.07 -2.85 -13.48
N PHE A 144 17.40 -2.97 -12.18
CA PHE A 144 18.77 -3.32 -11.75
C PHE A 144 19.20 -4.71 -12.22
N LYS A 145 18.26 -5.59 -12.52
CA LYS A 145 18.51 -6.93 -13.11
C LYS A 145 18.51 -6.91 -14.64
N GLY A 146 18.46 -5.71 -15.27
CA GLY A 146 18.44 -5.54 -16.72
C GLY A 146 17.11 -5.97 -17.36
N ARG A 147 16.02 -6.00 -16.61
CA ARG A 147 14.68 -6.37 -17.09
C ARG A 147 13.75 -5.18 -17.02
N MET A 148 12.81 -5.08 -17.97
CA MET A 148 11.70 -4.15 -17.81
C MET A 148 10.81 -4.61 -16.67
N PRO A 149 10.30 -3.67 -15.83
CA PRO A 149 9.36 -4.01 -14.78
C PRO A 149 8.16 -4.77 -15.34
N GLN A 150 7.89 -5.92 -14.74
CA GLN A 150 6.72 -6.73 -15.12
C GLN A 150 5.44 -6.06 -14.62
N GLU A 151 4.33 -6.41 -15.28
CA GLU A 151 3.01 -6.00 -14.79
C GLU A 151 2.75 -6.64 -13.44
N MET A 152 2.52 -5.80 -12.44
CA MET A 152 2.09 -6.20 -11.12
C MET A 152 1.11 -5.18 -10.59
N LEU A 153 0.12 -5.63 -9.84
CA LEU A 153 -0.79 -4.75 -9.12
C LEU A 153 -0.35 -4.65 -7.66
N ASN A 154 -0.16 -3.42 -7.22
CA ASN A 154 -0.07 -3.12 -5.81
C ASN A 154 -1.49 -2.89 -5.29
N VAL A 155 -1.93 -3.71 -4.36
CA VAL A 155 -3.30 -3.69 -3.80
C VAL A 155 -3.23 -3.27 -2.35
N GLY A 156 -3.86 -2.14 -2.02
CA GLY A 156 -3.88 -1.57 -0.68
C GLY A 156 -5.29 -1.47 -0.12
N LEU A 157 -5.54 -2.15 1.01
CA LEU A 157 -6.72 -1.92 1.83
C LEU A 157 -6.40 -0.81 2.84
N HIS A 158 -7.28 0.19 2.91
CA HIS A 158 -7.13 1.31 3.82
C HIS A 158 -7.84 1.00 5.15
N LEU A 159 -7.08 1.10 6.26
CA LEU A 159 -7.60 0.83 7.59
C LEU A 159 -8.09 2.09 8.31
N ASP A 160 -7.71 3.27 7.79
CA ASP A 160 -8.07 4.58 8.33
C ASP A 160 -8.66 5.47 7.25
N ASP A 161 -9.44 6.45 7.69
CA ASP A 161 -9.90 7.53 6.82
C ASP A 161 -8.71 8.46 6.52
N CYS A 162 -8.48 8.76 5.25
CA CYS A 162 -7.36 9.60 4.82
C CYS A 162 -7.81 10.60 3.77
N ASP A 163 -7.86 11.87 4.14
CA ASP A 163 -8.12 12.99 3.25
C ASP A 163 -6.82 13.59 2.68
N ALA A 164 -6.95 14.63 1.88
CA ALA A 164 -5.81 15.30 1.27
C ALA A 164 -4.85 15.95 2.28
N ILE A 165 -5.33 16.31 3.47
CA ILE A 165 -4.55 16.97 4.54
C ILE A 165 -3.82 15.93 5.39
N ASN A 166 -4.43 14.76 5.56
CA ASN A 166 -3.83 13.65 6.30
C ASN A 166 -2.71 12.90 5.55
N GLY A 167 -2.30 13.41 4.39
CA GLY A 167 -1.25 12.78 3.61
C GLY A 167 -1.80 11.80 2.59
N GLY A 168 -1.53 10.50 2.77
CA GLY A 168 -2.08 9.43 1.94
C GLY A 168 -1.42 9.25 0.58
N LEU A 169 -2.02 8.38 -0.20
CA LEU A 169 -1.53 7.97 -1.51
C LEU A 169 -1.66 9.10 -2.53
N ARG A 170 -0.55 9.41 -3.17
CA ARG A 170 -0.46 10.30 -4.33
C ARG A 170 0.07 9.51 -5.51
N LEU A 171 -0.50 9.71 -6.67
CA LEU A 171 -0.04 9.04 -7.88
C LEU A 171 -0.16 9.97 -9.09
N ILE A 172 0.63 9.69 -10.12
CA ILE A 172 0.61 10.44 -11.37
C ILE A 172 -0.04 9.55 -12.43
N PRO A 173 -1.30 9.81 -12.82
CA PRO A 173 -2.04 8.94 -13.73
C PRO A 173 -1.33 8.74 -15.07
N GLY A 174 -1.43 7.52 -15.63
CA GLY A 174 -0.89 7.19 -16.95
C GLY A 174 0.61 6.97 -17.01
N THR A 175 1.35 7.20 -15.91
CA THR A 175 2.83 7.07 -15.91
C THR A 175 3.34 5.62 -15.99
N HIS A 176 2.49 4.62 -15.78
CA HIS A 176 2.80 3.21 -16.02
C HIS A 176 3.05 2.89 -17.50
N LEU A 177 2.55 3.72 -18.40
CA LEU A 177 2.75 3.59 -19.87
C LEU A 177 4.05 4.23 -20.36
N GLN A 178 4.83 4.82 -19.47
CA GLN A 178 6.13 5.42 -19.82
C GLN A 178 7.13 4.35 -20.23
N GLY A 179 7.99 4.70 -21.20
CA GLY A 179 9.14 3.87 -21.51
C GLY A 179 10.18 3.86 -20.37
N PHE A 180 11.21 3.05 -20.55
CA PHE A 180 12.29 2.83 -19.59
C PHE A 180 12.79 4.12 -18.90
N TRP A 181 13.08 5.16 -19.66
CA TRP A 181 13.60 6.43 -19.12
C TRP A 181 12.60 7.12 -18.19
N GLY A 182 11.32 7.13 -18.54
CA GLY A 182 10.27 7.70 -17.69
C GLY A 182 10.08 6.91 -16.41
N LEU A 183 10.14 5.58 -16.49
CA LEU A 183 10.01 4.71 -15.32
C LEU A 183 11.19 4.83 -14.35
N CYS A 184 12.41 5.05 -14.87
CA CYS A 184 13.61 5.04 -14.04
C CYS A 184 14.03 6.43 -13.56
N PHE A 185 13.78 7.49 -14.34
CA PHE A 185 14.46 8.77 -14.15
C PHE A 185 13.53 9.99 -14.06
N ARG A 186 12.19 9.83 -14.14
CA ARG A 186 11.24 10.95 -14.00
C ARG A 186 11.37 11.66 -12.64
N LYS A 187 11.61 10.91 -11.59
CA LYS A 187 11.77 11.40 -10.22
C LYS A 187 12.96 10.72 -9.54
N ALA A 188 13.48 11.33 -8.49
CA ALA A 188 14.45 10.67 -7.61
C ALA A 188 13.72 9.64 -6.74
N HIS A 189 13.95 8.36 -7.00
CA HIS A 189 13.29 7.25 -6.29
C HIS A 189 13.51 7.36 -4.78
N PHE A 190 12.43 7.24 -4.01
CA PHE A 190 12.35 7.28 -2.55
C PHE A 190 12.81 8.59 -1.88
N ILE A 191 13.60 9.42 -2.59
CA ILE A 191 14.18 10.65 -2.06
C ILE A 191 13.33 11.86 -2.46
N GLY A 192 12.71 11.84 -3.65
CA GLY A 192 11.91 12.93 -4.18
C GLY A 192 10.57 13.03 -3.43
N HIS A 193 10.33 14.17 -2.77
CA HIS A 193 9.10 14.42 -2.02
C HIS A 193 8.30 15.61 -2.54
N ARG A 194 8.84 16.37 -3.50
CA ARG A 194 8.15 17.54 -4.03
C ARG A 194 6.88 17.13 -4.77
N PRO A 195 5.76 17.84 -4.54
CA PRO A 195 4.56 17.62 -5.32
C PRO A 195 4.82 17.69 -6.82
N ASP A 196 4.07 16.92 -7.58
CA ASP A 196 4.06 16.99 -9.05
C ASP A 196 2.78 17.72 -9.48
N PRO A 197 2.81 18.62 -10.48
CA PRO A 197 1.61 19.31 -10.94
C PRO A 197 0.51 18.38 -11.46
N ASP A 198 0.90 17.19 -11.93
CA ASP A 198 -0.02 16.17 -12.46
C ASP A 198 -0.43 15.13 -11.41
N GLU A 199 0.03 15.27 -10.14
CA GLU A 199 -0.34 14.31 -9.11
C GLU A 199 -1.79 14.46 -8.69
N ILE A 200 -2.41 13.34 -8.40
CA ILE A 200 -3.72 13.30 -7.75
C ILE A 200 -3.62 12.69 -6.35
N CYS A 201 -4.46 13.17 -5.46
CA CYS A 201 -4.69 12.58 -4.14
C CYS A 201 -5.76 11.51 -4.23
N ILE A 202 -5.51 10.36 -3.62
CA ILE A 202 -6.52 9.33 -3.41
C ILE A 202 -7.03 9.48 -1.98
N GLU A 203 -8.20 10.11 -1.83
CA GLU A 203 -8.88 10.24 -0.53
C GLU A 203 -9.65 8.96 -0.26
N THR A 204 -9.39 8.33 0.88
CA THR A 204 -9.92 7.00 1.23
C THR A 204 -10.65 7.03 2.56
N GLU A 205 -11.57 6.11 2.72
CA GLU A 205 -12.23 5.77 3.97
C GLU A 205 -11.80 4.37 4.41
N ALA A 206 -11.84 4.08 5.70
CA ALA A 206 -11.51 2.76 6.21
C ALA A 206 -12.43 1.69 5.60
N GLY A 207 -11.82 0.66 5.00
CA GLY A 207 -12.49 -0.36 4.21
C GLY A 207 -12.41 -0.13 2.70
N ASP A 208 -11.95 1.03 2.24
CA ASP A 208 -11.69 1.28 0.82
C ASP A 208 -10.50 0.44 0.33
N LEU A 209 -10.55 0.05 -0.93
CA LEU A 209 -9.47 -0.67 -1.60
C LEU A 209 -8.98 0.13 -2.79
N THR A 210 -7.68 0.36 -2.84
CA THR A 210 -7.03 0.93 -4.01
C THR A 210 -6.11 -0.11 -4.64
N PHE A 211 -5.98 -0.09 -5.95
CA PHE A 211 -4.89 -0.78 -6.59
C PHE A 211 -4.36 0.00 -7.78
N HIS A 212 -3.08 -0.15 -8.00
CA HIS A 212 -2.39 0.52 -9.07
C HIS A 212 -1.31 -0.39 -9.68
N ASP A 213 -1.00 -0.14 -10.92
CA ASP A 213 0.12 -0.76 -11.61
C ASP A 213 1.43 -0.36 -10.91
N GLY A 214 2.27 -1.32 -10.53
CA GLY A 214 3.53 -1.06 -9.84
C GLY A 214 4.51 -0.17 -10.63
N ARG A 215 4.29 0.00 -11.93
CA ARG A 215 5.05 0.92 -12.79
C ARG A 215 4.56 2.37 -12.71
N LEU A 216 3.41 2.60 -12.06
CA LEU A 216 2.86 3.94 -11.84
C LEU A 216 3.74 4.71 -10.85
N TRP A 217 4.09 5.96 -11.16
CA TRP A 217 4.75 6.83 -10.19
C TRP A 217 3.78 7.18 -9.08
N HIS A 218 4.15 6.79 -7.86
CA HIS A 218 3.35 7.03 -6.67
C HIS A 218 4.21 7.38 -5.45
N ARG A 219 3.59 7.93 -4.43
CA ARG A 219 4.21 8.29 -3.16
C ARG A 219 3.17 8.30 -2.04
N VAL A 220 3.62 8.27 -0.80
CA VAL A 220 2.78 8.59 0.35
C VAL A 220 3.17 9.96 0.87
N ALA A 221 2.23 10.89 0.86
CA ALA A 221 2.45 12.23 1.37
C ALA A 221 2.43 12.23 2.90
N ARG A 222 3.12 13.18 3.49
CA ARG A 222 3.13 13.37 4.95
C ARG A 222 1.79 13.95 5.39
N SER A 223 1.24 13.47 6.51
CA SER A 223 0.13 14.12 7.19
C SER A 223 0.56 15.52 7.70
N HIS A 224 -0.35 16.49 7.62
CA HIS A 224 -0.18 17.80 8.25
C HIS A 224 -0.56 17.76 9.73
N HIS A 225 -1.32 16.76 10.17
CA HIS A 225 -1.59 16.53 11.58
C HIS A 225 -0.39 15.84 12.23
N THR A 226 0.02 16.33 13.39
CA THR A 226 0.91 15.59 14.27
C THR A 226 0.05 14.54 14.94
N GLY A 227 0.12 13.31 14.42
CA GLY A 227 -0.73 12.21 14.90
C GLY A 227 -0.37 11.78 16.30
N GLU A 228 -1.39 11.66 17.12
CA GLU A 228 -1.44 10.69 18.19
C GLU A 228 -1.85 9.34 17.64
#